data_4b1f328db2a3ff90761eb7eb879b9e7f
#
_entry.id   4b1f328db2a3ff90761eb7eb879b9e7f
#
_cell.length_a   1.000
_cell.length_b   1.000
_cell.length_c   1.000
_cell.angle_alpha   90.00
_cell.angle_beta   90.00
_cell.angle_gamma   90.00
#
_symmetry.space_group_name_H-M   'P 1'
#
loop_
_entity.id
_entity.type
_entity.pdbx_description
1 polymer ?
#
loop_
_entity_poly.entity_id
_entity_poly.type
_entity_poly.pdbx_seq_one_letter_code
_entity_poly.pdbx_strand_id
1 'polypeptide(L)'
;MNKLTLQSNAKVNLSLDIIGVEKAAGPFEGYHFIQTVLCEITPQNCSNFKPDFVTIEEVSKDKFPESHDDKNLAYKALEIVKKHVGETHPPIKITIEKNIPISSGLGGGSSNAATVIKGLNHMWELHLTAEEMRKMVAEIGMD
;
A
#
# COMPACT_ATOMS: atom_id res chain seq x y z
N MET A 1 -22.58 5.83 -5.74
CA MET A 1 -21.41 5.88 -4.86
C MET A 1 -20.80 4.49 -4.84
N ASN A 2 -19.61 4.34 -5.37
CA ASN A 2 -18.91 3.06 -5.40
C ASN A 2 -18.18 2.86 -4.09
N LYS A 3 -18.25 1.65 -3.55
CA LYS A 3 -17.56 1.25 -2.31
C LYS A 3 -16.94 -0.11 -2.50
N LEU A 4 -15.67 -0.25 -2.13
CA LEU A 4 -14.92 -1.49 -2.24
C LEU A 4 -14.18 -1.75 -0.93
N THR A 5 -14.28 -2.96 -0.40
CA THR A 5 -13.49 -3.41 0.76
C THR A 5 -12.59 -4.57 0.35
N LEU A 6 -11.31 -4.44 0.60
CA LEU A 6 -10.28 -5.41 0.24
C LEU A 6 -9.50 -5.85 1.47
N GLN A 7 -9.12 -7.11 1.49
CA GLN A 7 -8.22 -7.67 2.49
C GLN A 7 -6.77 -7.27 2.16
N SER A 8 -6.03 -6.87 3.19
CA SER A 8 -4.61 -6.51 3.12
C SER A 8 -3.84 -7.41 4.08
N ASN A 9 -2.99 -8.26 3.53
CA ASN A 9 -2.27 -9.30 4.26
C ASN A 9 -0.93 -8.78 4.80
N ALA A 10 -0.33 -9.55 5.72
CA ALA A 10 1.01 -9.34 6.21
C ALA A 10 2.04 -10.14 5.41
N LYS A 11 3.31 -9.90 5.68
CA LYS A 11 4.44 -10.71 5.22
C LYS A 11 5.36 -11.07 6.36
N VAL A 12 6.10 -12.16 6.23
CA VAL A 12 7.23 -12.49 7.09
C VAL A 12 8.44 -12.81 6.21
N ASN A 13 9.60 -12.42 6.69
CA ASN A 13 10.85 -12.85 6.10
C ASN A 13 11.25 -14.19 6.73
N LEU A 14 11.27 -15.26 5.94
CA LEU A 14 11.74 -16.58 6.38
C LEU A 14 13.26 -16.63 6.45
N SER A 15 13.94 -15.86 5.61
CA SER A 15 15.36 -15.54 5.68
C SER A 15 15.56 -14.09 5.31
N LEU A 16 16.59 -13.44 5.86
CA LEU A 16 16.95 -12.08 5.54
C LEU A 16 18.45 -11.90 5.72
N ASP A 17 19.15 -11.68 4.61
CA ASP A 17 20.57 -11.39 4.58
C ASP A 17 20.80 -9.99 4.00
N ILE A 18 21.63 -9.18 4.65
CA ILE A 18 22.09 -7.90 4.13
C ILE A 18 23.35 -8.16 3.34
N ILE A 19 23.29 -8.05 2.03
CA ILE A 19 24.40 -8.38 1.12
C ILE A 19 25.19 -7.16 0.63
N GLY A 20 24.76 -5.96 0.96
CA GLY A 20 25.45 -4.73 0.59
C GLY A 20 24.65 -3.48 0.92
N VAL A 21 25.23 -2.34 0.58
CA VAL A 21 24.62 -1.00 0.72
C VAL A 21 24.83 -0.24 -0.57
N GLU A 22 23.78 0.43 -1.06
CA GLU A 22 23.89 1.34 -2.19
C GLU A 22 24.77 2.55 -1.81
N LYS A 23 25.89 2.73 -2.53
CA LYS A 23 26.84 3.82 -2.29
C LYS A 23 26.79 4.91 -3.37
N ALA A 24 26.11 4.65 -4.48
CA ALA A 24 25.97 5.64 -5.53
C ALA A 24 25.06 6.77 -5.08
N ALA A 25 25.45 8.01 -5.35
CA ALA A 25 24.62 9.18 -5.10
C ALA A 25 23.32 9.07 -5.90
N GLY A 26 22.19 9.15 -5.21
CA GLY A 26 20.88 9.02 -5.84
C GLY A 26 19.76 8.78 -4.83
N PRO A 27 18.54 8.52 -5.30
CA PRO A 27 17.37 8.35 -4.44
C PRO A 27 17.45 7.12 -3.52
N PHE A 28 18.38 6.20 -3.77
CA PHE A 28 18.56 4.97 -3.00
C PHE A 28 19.89 4.92 -2.23
N GLU A 29 20.63 6.05 -2.15
CA GLU A 29 21.87 6.12 -1.37
C GLU A 29 21.61 5.72 0.09
N GLY A 30 22.43 4.81 0.61
CA GLY A 30 22.30 4.27 1.96
C GLY A 30 21.29 3.11 2.11
N TYR A 31 20.55 2.76 1.06
CA TYR A 31 19.68 1.58 1.09
C TYR A 31 20.50 0.29 1.13
N HIS A 32 19.98 -0.68 1.87
CA HIS A 32 20.61 -1.99 1.97
C HIS A 32 20.10 -2.91 0.87
N PHE A 33 21.03 -3.59 0.18
CA PHE A 33 20.69 -4.73 -0.64
C PHE A 33 20.42 -5.92 0.26
N ILE A 34 19.22 -6.47 0.13
CA ILE A 34 18.80 -7.64 0.92
C ILE A 34 18.55 -8.84 0.01
N GLN A 35 18.92 -10.00 0.52
CA GLN A 35 18.50 -11.28 -0.02
C GLN A 35 17.53 -11.91 0.98
N THR A 36 16.32 -12.22 0.55
CA THR A 36 15.26 -12.65 1.46
C THR A 36 14.31 -13.63 0.79
N VAL A 37 13.75 -14.53 1.60
CA VAL A 37 12.58 -15.31 1.23
C VAL A 37 11.39 -14.74 1.98
N LEU A 38 10.44 -14.19 1.25
CA LEU A 38 9.20 -13.61 1.79
C LEU A 38 8.07 -14.64 1.73
N CYS A 39 7.30 -14.70 2.81
CA CYS A 39 6.06 -15.44 2.84
C CYS A 39 4.91 -14.51 3.19
N GLU A 40 3.86 -14.52 2.38
CA GLU A 40 2.62 -13.83 2.71
C GLU A 40 1.90 -14.58 3.84
N ILE A 41 1.42 -13.85 4.84
CA ILE A 41 0.61 -14.37 5.94
C ILE A 41 -0.85 -14.06 5.64
N THR A 42 -1.65 -15.12 5.52
CA THR A 42 -3.09 -15.05 5.26
C THR A 42 -3.85 -15.87 6.30
N PRO A 43 -5.17 -15.68 6.48
CA PRO A 43 -5.97 -16.54 7.34
C PRO A 43 -5.91 -18.01 6.96
N GLN A 44 -5.62 -18.34 5.70
CA GLN A 44 -5.54 -19.70 5.18
C GLN A 44 -4.27 -20.44 5.62
N ASN A 45 -3.14 -19.73 5.77
CA ASN A 45 -1.87 -20.34 6.20
C ASN A 45 -1.52 -20.05 7.67
N CYS A 46 -2.27 -19.18 8.34
CA CYS A 46 -2.13 -18.85 9.75
C CYS A 46 -3.51 -18.59 10.37
N SER A 47 -4.12 -19.59 11.00
CA SER A 47 -5.51 -19.56 11.45
C SER A 47 -5.85 -18.47 12.48
N ASN A 48 -4.87 -17.99 13.24
CA ASN A 48 -5.04 -16.91 14.21
C ASN A 48 -4.71 -15.51 13.63
N PHE A 49 -4.30 -15.45 12.36
CA PHE A 49 -3.97 -14.18 11.71
C PHE A 49 -5.25 -13.43 11.32
N LYS A 50 -5.26 -12.14 11.65
CA LYS A 50 -6.30 -11.21 11.21
C LYS A 50 -5.66 -10.20 10.28
N PRO A 51 -6.06 -10.18 8.99
CA PRO A 51 -5.60 -9.18 8.03
C PRO A 51 -6.15 -7.80 8.36
N ASP A 52 -5.54 -6.76 7.80
CA ASP A 52 -6.19 -5.46 7.72
C ASP A 52 -7.29 -5.49 6.65
N PHE A 53 -8.30 -4.62 6.81
CA PHE A 53 -9.30 -4.38 5.78
C PHE A 53 -9.23 -2.92 5.33
N VAL A 54 -9.07 -2.72 4.03
CA VAL A 54 -9.03 -1.40 3.40
C VAL A 54 -10.34 -1.17 2.67
N THR A 55 -11.10 -0.20 3.11
CA THR A 55 -12.33 0.25 2.47
C THR A 55 -12.08 1.54 1.72
N ILE A 56 -12.37 1.54 0.43
CA ILE A 56 -12.27 2.68 -0.48
C ILE A 56 -13.70 3.05 -0.88
N GLU A 57 -14.07 4.31 -0.68
CA GLU A 57 -15.43 4.80 -0.91
C GLU A 57 -15.39 6.15 -1.63
N GLU A 58 -16.12 6.25 -2.74
CA GLU A 58 -16.39 7.54 -3.38
C GLU A 58 -17.34 8.37 -2.51
N VAL A 59 -16.96 9.59 -2.21
CA VAL A 59 -17.75 10.50 -1.39
C VAL A 59 -18.06 11.80 -2.13
N SER A 60 -19.12 12.49 -1.69
CA SER A 60 -19.39 13.84 -2.18
C SER A 60 -18.38 14.83 -1.59
N LYS A 61 -18.09 15.93 -2.30
CA LYS A 61 -17.08 16.94 -1.88
C LYS A 61 -17.35 17.51 -0.49
N ASP A 62 -18.59 17.63 -0.10
CA ASP A 62 -19.05 18.14 1.21
C ASP A 62 -18.85 17.14 2.36
N LYS A 63 -18.57 15.86 2.06
CA LYS A 63 -18.28 14.80 3.04
C LYS A 63 -16.81 14.40 3.07
N PHE A 64 -15.97 15.11 2.32
CA PHE A 64 -14.53 14.82 2.32
C PHE A 64 -13.92 15.28 3.66
N PRO A 65 -13.19 14.41 4.37
CA PRO A 65 -12.55 14.80 5.63
C PRO A 65 -11.47 15.84 5.35
N GLU A 66 -11.50 16.95 6.11
CA GLU A 66 -10.52 18.04 5.99
C GLU A 66 -9.11 17.66 6.50
N SER A 67 -9.00 16.58 7.27
CA SER A 67 -7.73 16.11 7.83
C SER A 67 -7.33 14.76 7.29
N HIS A 68 -6.12 14.65 6.79
CA HIS A 68 -5.47 13.41 6.40
C HIS A 68 -4.06 13.37 6.98
N ASP A 69 -3.58 12.18 7.29
CA ASP A 69 -2.23 11.97 7.76
C ASP A 69 -1.30 11.76 6.55
N ASP A 70 -0.55 12.81 6.20
CA ASP A 70 0.40 12.80 5.07
C ASP A 70 1.51 11.74 5.23
N LYS A 71 1.69 11.21 6.44
CA LYS A 71 2.63 10.12 6.70
C LYS A 71 2.04 8.74 6.42
N ASN A 72 0.72 8.65 6.27
CA ASN A 72 0.06 7.38 6.01
C ASN A 72 0.33 6.91 4.57
N LEU A 73 0.93 5.73 4.43
CA LEU A 73 1.29 5.17 3.13
C LEU A 73 0.09 4.94 2.22
N ALA A 74 -1.08 4.63 2.78
CA ALA A 74 -2.33 4.48 2.03
C ALA A 74 -2.79 5.81 1.42
N TYR A 75 -2.60 6.93 2.13
CA TYR A 75 -2.87 8.26 1.59
C TYR A 75 -1.88 8.61 0.46
N LYS A 76 -0.59 8.36 0.67
CA LYS A 76 0.42 8.56 -0.39
C LYS A 76 0.10 7.72 -1.64
N ALA A 77 -0.40 6.50 -1.46
CA ALA A 77 -0.83 5.65 -2.57
C ALA A 77 -1.97 6.30 -3.38
N LEU A 78 -2.97 6.87 -2.72
CA LEU A 78 -4.05 7.61 -3.38
C LEU A 78 -3.50 8.80 -4.19
N GLU A 79 -2.60 9.60 -3.60
CA GLU A 79 -2.03 10.77 -4.27
C GLU A 79 -1.18 10.38 -5.50
N ILE A 80 -0.42 9.29 -5.43
CA ILE A 80 0.35 8.79 -6.57
C ILE A 80 -0.57 8.34 -7.70
N VAL A 81 -1.64 7.60 -7.40
CA VAL A 81 -2.61 7.19 -8.41
C VAL A 81 -3.27 8.42 -9.04
N LYS A 82 -3.72 9.39 -8.25
CA LYS A 82 -4.30 10.64 -8.76
C LYS A 82 -3.35 11.40 -9.68
N LYS A 83 -2.09 11.51 -9.30
CA LYS A 83 -1.05 12.15 -10.12
C LYS A 83 -0.87 11.44 -11.47
N HIS A 84 -0.99 10.11 -11.47
CA HIS A 84 -0.83 9.31 -12.68
C HIS A 84 -2.03 9.42 -13.64
N VAL A 85 -3.27 9.44 -13.10
CA VAL A 85 -4.50 9.40 -13.92
C VAL A 85 -5.16 10.76 -14.12
N GLY A 86 -4.69 11.80 -13.43
CA GLY A 86 -5.31 13.12 -13.40
C GLY A 86 -6.46 13.24 -12.38
N GLU A 87 -6.86 14.48 -12.07
CA GLU A 87 -7.85 14.79 -11.02
C GLU A 87 -9.32 14.67 -11.47
N THR A 88 -9.61 13.82 -12.44
CA THR A 88 -10.97 13.68 -13.01
C THR A 88 -11.89 12.78 -12.20
N HIS A 89 -11.38 12.12 -11.18
CA HIS A 89 -12.13 11.17 -10.36
C HIS A 89 -12.75 11.80 -9.11
N PRO A 90 -13.87 11.26 -8.61
CA PRO A 90 -14.53 11.78 -7.42
C PRO A 90 -13.62 11.67 -6.17
N PRO A 91 -13.87 12.48 -5.13
CA PRO A 91 -13.15 12.38 -3.87
C PRO A 91 -13.29 10.99 -3.25
N ILE A 92 -12.18 10.49 -2.69
CA ILE A 92 -12.07 9.15 -2.09
C ILE A 92 -11.87 9.27 -0.59
N LYS A 93 -12.67 8.53 0.17
CA LYS A 93 -12.45 8.23 1.57
C LYS A 93 -11.84 6.84 1.71
N ILE A 94 -10.71 6.75 2.41
CA ILE A 94 -10.07 5.49 2.76
C ILE A 94 -10.26 5.23 4.24
N THR A 95 -10.76 4.05 4.58
CA THR A 95 -10.89 3.59 5.98
C THR A 95 -10.10 2.29 6.12
N ILE A 96 -9.23 2.19 7.12
CA ILE A 96 -8.42 1.01 7.37
C ILE A 96 -8.78 0.44 8.74
N GLU A 97 -9.28 -0.78 8.76
CA GLU A 97 -9.40 -1.58 9.97
C GLU A 97 -8.06 -2.26 10.24
N LYS A 98 -7.29 -1.74 11.20
CA LYS A 98 -5.94 -2.19 11.53
C LYS A 98 -5.96 -3.37 12.49
N ASN A 99 -5.54 -4.54 12.01
CA ASN A 99 -5.31 -5.74 12.80
C ASN A 99 -3.81 -6.12 12.81
N ILE A 100 -3.06 -5.73 11.76
CA ILE A 100 -1.60 -5.94 11.69
C ILE A 100 -0.93 -4.83 12.51
N PRO A 101 -0.11 -5.17 13.53
CA PRO A 101 0.53 -4.16 14.38
C PRO A 101 1.43 -3.20 13.58
N ILE A 102 1.38 -1.93 13.95
CA ILE A 102 2.22 -0.88 13.36
C ILE A 102 3.68 -1.11 13.77
N SER A 103 4.62 -0.86 12.87
CA SER A 103 6.08 -1.01 13.09
C SER A 103 6.52 -2.41 13.53
N SER A 104 5.74 -3.44 13.22
CA SER A 104 6.01 -4.83 13.59
C SER A 104 6.98 -5.56 12.65
N GLY A 105 7.42 -4.93 11.56
CA GLY A 105 8.17 -5.62 10.49
C GLY A 105 7.32 -6.52 9.58
N LEU A 106 6.00 -6.60 9.82
CA LEU A 106 5.07 -7.44 9.05
C LEU A 106 4.57 -6.79 7.75
N GLY A 107 5.06 -5.60 7.40
CA GLY A 107 4.75 -4.92 6.14
C GLY A 107 3.29 -4.43 6.01
N GLY A 108 2.53 -4.32 7.11
CA GLY A 108 1.10 -3.97 7.07
C GLY A 108 0.82 -2.62 6.40
N GLY A 109 1.64 -1.59 6.64
CA GLY A 109 1.50 -0.28 6.01
C GLY A 109 1.70 -0.33 4.49
N SER A 110 2.77 -0.99 4.04
CA SER A 110 3.07 -1.17 2.62
C SER A 110 2.01 -2.03 1.92
N SER A 111 1.51 -3.06 2.60
CA SER A 111 0.40 -3.88 2.10
C SER A 111 -0.89 -3.07 1.93
N ASN A 112 -1.21 -2.19 2.89
CA ASN A 112 -2.36 -1.29 2.80
C ASN A 112 -2.23 -0.34 1.60
N ALA A 113 -1.05 0.25 1.38
CA ALA A 113 -0.77 1.11 0.24
C ALA A 113 -0.95 0.37 -1.09
N ALA A 114 -0.39 -0.83 -1.22
CA ALA A 114 -0.57 -1.67 -2.40
C ALA A 114 -2.04 -2.05 -2.62
N THR A 115 -2.78 -2.30 -1.54
CA THR A 115 -4.21 -2.61 -1.59
C THR A 115 -5.03 -1.41 -2.06
N VAL A 116 -4.67 -0.17 -1.66
CA VAL A 116 -5.30 1.05 -2.18
C VAL A 116 -5.07 1.19 -3.69
N ILE A 117 -3.84 1.01 -4.17
CA ILE A 117 -3.54 1.09 -5.62
C ILE A 117 -4.37 0.04 -6.39
N LYS A 118 -4.41 -1.21 -5.94
CA LYS A 118 -5.22 -2.27 -6.55
C LYS A 118 -6.71 -1.93 -6.55
N GLY A 119 -7.21 -1.41 -5.43
CA GLY A 119 -8.62 -1.03 -5.29
C GLY A 119 -9.02 0.11 -6.21
N LEU A 120 -8.19 1.15 -6.33
CA LEU A 120 -8.42 2.28 -7.24
C LEU A 120 -8.30 1.84 -8.70
N ASN A 121 -7.33 0.98 -9.03
CA ASN A 121 -7.22 0.40 -10.37
C ASN A 121 -8.49 -0.32 -10.79
N HIS A 122 -9.09 -1.09 -9.87
CA HIS A 122 -10.37 -1.78 -10.11
C HIS A 122 -11.55 -0.81 -10.16
N MET A 123 -11.67 0.08 -9.17
CA MET A 123 -12.83 0.98 -9.01
C MET A 123 -12.93 2.01 -10.16
N TRP A 124 -11.80 2.49 -10.65
CA TRP A 124 -11.71 3.47 -11.71
C TRP A 124 -11.40 2.87 -13.08
N GLU A 125 -11.37 1.55 -13.20
CA GLU A 125 -11.10 0.82 -14.45
C GLU A 125 -9.85 1.31 -15.18
N LEU A 126 -8.76 1.54 -14.43
CA LEU A 126 -7.53 2.16 -14.95
C LEU A 126 -6.71 1.21 -15.84
N HIS A 127 -6.96 -0.09 -15.76
CA HIS A 127 -6.25 -1.15 -16.50
C HIS A 127 -4.73 -1.15 -16.31
N LEU A 128 -4.25 -0.67 -15.14
CA LEU A 128 -2.83 -0.67 -14.80
C LEU A 128 -2.31 -2.11 -14.71
N THR A 129 -1.19 -2.35 -15.33
CA THR A 129 -0.47 -3.62 -15.23
C THR A 129 0.16 -3.80 -13.85
N ALA A 130 0.52 -5.04 -13.51
CA ALA A 130 1.22 -5.33 -12.26
C ALA A 130 2.58 -4.61 -12.17
N GLU A 131 3.24 -4.36 -13.29
CA GLU A 131 4.50 -3.63 -13.34
C GLU A 131 4.31 -2.13 -13.05
N GLU A 132 3.30 -1.49 -13.64
CA GLU A 132 2.97 -0.09 -13.38
C GLU A 132 2.58 0.12 -11.92
N MET A 133 1.74 -0.75 -11.37
CA MET A 133 1.39 -0.70 -9.94
C MET A 133 2.61 -0.88 -9.03
N ARG A 134 3.57 -1.77 -9.37
CA ARG A 134 4.83 -1.91 -8.61
C ARG A 134 5.69 -0.66 -8.65
N LYS A 135 5.78 0.01 -9.79
CA LYS A 135 6.51 1.30 -9.90
C LYS A 135 5.88 2.37 -8.99
N MET A 136 4.55 2.46 -8.94
CA MET A 136 3.86 3.38 -8.04
C MET A 136 4.14 3.07 -6.57
N VAL A 137 4.12 1.79 -6.17
CA VAL A 137 4.44 1.39 -4.79
C VAL A 137 5.89 1.75 -4.43
N ALA A 138 6.84 1.60 -5.37
CA ALA A 138 8.23 1.97 -5.15
C ALA A 138 8.43 3.48 -4.89
N GLU A 139 7.59 4.35 -5.45
CA GLU A 139 7.61 5.79 -5.16
C GLU A 139 7.15 6.14 -3.73
N ILE A 140 6.36 5.28 -3.09
CA ILE A 140 5.85 5.49 -1.72
C ILE A 140 6.94 5.28 -0.68
N GLY A 141 7.84 4.40 -0.93
CA GLY A 141 8.93 3.98 -0.06
C GLY A 141 9.15 2.47 -0.17
N MET A 142 10.41 2.07 -0.12
CA MET A 142 10.80 0.66 -0.14
C MET A 142 11.03 0.19 1.29
N ASP A 143 10.02 -0.45 1.86
CA ASP A 143 10.16 -1.33 3.02
C ASP A 143 9.94 -2.77 2.57
#